data_49ad8627c3882bcc99faac9be14a92c5
#
_entry.id   49ad8627c3882bcc99faac9be14a92c5
#
_cell.length_a   1.000
_cell.length_b   1.000
_cell.length_c   1.000
_cell.angle_alpha   90.00
_cell.angle_beta   90.00
_cell.angle_gamma   90.00
#
_symmetry.space_group_name_H-M   'P 1'
#
loop_
_entity.id
_entity.type
_entity.pdbx_description
1 polymer ?
#
loop_
_entity_poly.entity_id
_entity_poly.type
_entity_poly.pdbx_seq_one_letter_code
_entity_poly.pdbx_strand_id
1 'polypeptide(L)'
;MLDSILTSGLTLPTFLICTAASLVLGLLTALVCMYRQRCSRGFAVTLAILPAMVQMVILLVNGNIGAGVAVAGAFSLVRFRSVPGTAREIGAIFLAMAIGLATGMGYVALAAIFFVIVAAALLALTAMSFGDRSPRERLLKITIPENLDYDGSFDDIFRQYTSSHTLERVKTTNMGTLYELQYHITLKETQVPKAFLDALRCRNGNLNILCSREMQKETL
;
A
#
# COMPACT_ATOMS: atom_id res chain seq x y z
N MET A 1 -33.88 -10.35 8.82
CA MET A 1 -32.80 -10.95 8.00
C MET A 1 -31.39 -10.47 8.36
N LEU A 2 -31.24 -9.43 9.13
CA LEU A 2 -29.93 -8.92 9.62
C LEU A 2 -29.69 -9.27 11.10
N ASP A 3 -30.45 -10.22 11.65
CA ASP A 3 -30.34 -10.61 13.05
C ASP A 3 -29.10 -11.49 13.25
N SER A 4 -28.51 -11.39 14.44
CA SER A 4 -27.35 -12.23 14.81
C SER A 4 -27.74 -13.70 14.87
N ILE A 5 -26.94 -14.56 14.27
CA ILE A 5 -27.11 -16.03 14.35
C ILE A 5 -26.82 -16.56 15.78
N LEU A 6 -26.19 -15.74 16.62
CA LEU A 6 -25.80 -16.08 18.00
C LEU A 6 -26.90 -15.82 19.04
N THR A 7 -28.12 -15.45 18.65
CA THR A 7 -29.24 -15.18 19.59
C THR A 7 -29.63 -16.37 20.45
N SER A 8 -29.35 -17.60 19.98
CA SER A 8 -29.61 -18.87 20.70
C SER A 8 -28.40 -19.42 21.48
N GLY A 9 -27.35 -18.62 21.64
CA GLY A 9 -26.09 -19.06 22.26
C GLY A 9 -25.08 -19.63 21.26
N LEU A 10 -23.84 -19.78 21.72
CA LEU A 10 -22.75 -20.34 20.93
C LEU A 10 -22.91 -21.84 20.81
N THR A 11 -23.32 -22.32 19.65
CA THR A 11 -23.36 -23.74 19.34
C THR A 11 -22.23 -24.09 18.36
N LEU A 12 -21.77 -25.38 18.38
CA LEU A 12 -20.71 -25.83 17.48
C LEU A 12 -21.02 -25.56 15.99
N PRO A 13 -22.25 -25.83 15.49
CA PRO A 13 -22.58 -25.54 14.09
C PRO A 13 -22.57 -24.05 13.76
N THR A 14 -23.09 -23.18 14.65
CA THR A 14 -23.02 -21.71 14.44
C THR A 14 -21.56 -21.20 14.41
N PHE A 15 -20.71 -21.72 15.27
CA PHE A 15 -19.28 -21.41 15.23
C PHE A 15 -18.64 -21.79 13.89
N LEU A 16 -18.90 -23.01 13.40
CA LEU A 16 -18.36 -23.48 12.12
C LEU A 16 -18.85 -22.66 10.94
N ILE A 17 -20.14 -22.30 10.92
CA ILE A 17 -20.71 -21.43 9.87
C ILE A 17 -20.04 -20.05 9.85
N CYS A 18 -19.92 -19.41 11.02
CA CYS A 18 -19.26 -18.10 11.12
C CYS A 18 -17.80 -18.19 10.69
N THR A 19 -17.07 -19.25 11.08
CA THR A 19 -15.66 -19.43 10.72
C THR A 19 -15.48 -19.70 9.23
N ALA A 20 -16.33 -20.52 8.63
CA ALA A 20 -16.32 -20.74 7.20
C ALA A 20 -16.62 -19.44 6.42
N ALA A 21 -17.62 -18.68 6.85
CA ALA A 21 -17.95 -17.38 6.26
C ALA A 21 -16.80 -16.39 6.37
N SER A 22 -16.16 -16.31 7.53
CA SER A 22 -14.97 -15.47 7.77
C SER A 22 -13.82 -15.81 6.82
N LEU A 23 -13.51 -17.10 6.65
CA LEU A 23 -12.44 -17.55 5.77
C LEU A 23 -12.76 -17.27 4.30
N VAL A 24 -14.00 -17.51 3.88
CA VAL A 24 -14.45 -17.21 2.51
C VAL A 24 -14.35 -15.70 2.23
N LEU A 25 -14.89 -14.85 3.11
CA LEU A 25 -14.81 -13.40 2.95
C LEU A 25 -13.36 -12.89 3.02
N GLY A 26 -12.54 -13.48 3.88
CA GLY A 26 -11.10 -13.18 3.95
C GLY A 26 -10.37 -13.52 2.66
N LEU A 27 -10.64 -14.69 2.08
CA LEU A 27 -10.08 -15.09 0.79
C LEU A 27 -10.51 -14.14 -0.33
N LEU A 28 -11.79 -13.78 -0.37
CA LEU A 28 -12.32 -12.82 -1.35
C LEU A 28 -11.68 -11.44 -1.18
N THR A 29 -11.45 -10.99 0.06
CA THR A 29 -10.74 -9.75 0.36
C THR A 29 -9.31 -9.79 -0.18
N ALA A 30 -8.60 -10.90 0.04
CA ALA A 30 -7.24 -11.08 -0.50
C ALA A 30 -7.23 -11.07 -2.03
N LEU A 31 -8.20 -11.71 -2.70
CA LEU A 31 -8.33 -11.70 -4.15
C LEU A 31 -8.61 -10.30 -4.70
N VAL A 32 -9.51 -9.54 -4.08
CA VAL A 32 -9.79 -8.14 -4.46
C VAL A 32 -8.54 -7.27 -4.30
N CYS A 33 -7.78 -7.46 -3.21
CA CYS A 33 -6.54 -6.72 -2.96
C CYS A 33 -5.45 -7.06 -3.98
N MET A 34 -5.37 -8.32 -4.45
CA MET A 34 -4.40 -8.75 -5.48
C MET A 34 -4.78 -8.28 -6.89
N TYR A 35 -6.01 -7.84 -7.10
CA TYR A 35 -6.45 -7.38 -8.41
C TYR A 35 -5.68 -6.13 -8.84
N ARG A 36 -4.99 -6.21 -9.98
CA ARG A 36 -4.16 -5.14 -10.55
C ARG A 36 -2.94 -4.70 -9.71
N GLN A 37 -2.58 -5.39 -8.64
CA GLN A 37 -1.45 -5.02 -7.78
C GLN A 37 -0.56 -6.20 -7.42
N ARG A 38 0.74 -5.90 -7.23
CA ARG A 38 1.73 -6.87 -6.74
C ARG A 38 1.71 -6.89 -5.20
N CYS A 39 0.81 -7.66 -4.63
CA CYS A 39 0.85 -7.98 -3.21
C CYS A 39 1.89 -9.06 -2.92
N SER A 40 2.58 -8.98 -1.78
CA SER A 40 3.45 -10.08 -1.36
C SER A 40 2.60 -11.31 -1.01
N ARG A 41 3.12 -12.51 -1.32
CA ARG A 41 2.40 -13.76 -1.01
C ARG A 41 2.07 -13.88 0.49
N GLY A 42 3.03 -13.49 1.35
CA GLY A 42 2.82 -13.51 2.79
C GLY A 42 1.68 -12.62 3.23
N PHE A 43 1.61 -11.40 2.71
CA PHE A 43 0.52 -10.47 3.02
C PHE A 43 -0.85 -11.01 2.59
N ALA A 44 -0.96 -11.56 1.37
CA ALA A 44 -2.20 -12.11 0.86
C ALA A 44 -2.72 -13.29 1.73
N VAL A 45 -1.84 -14.19 2.16
CA VAL A 45 -2.18 -15.30 3.06
C VAL A 45 -2.63 -14.78 4.42
N THR A 46 -1.91 -13.82 4.99
CA THR A 46 -2.29 -13.21 6.27
C THR A 46 -3.64 -12.54 6.18
N LEU A 47 -3.90 -11.79 5.10
CA LEU A 47 -5.17 -11.09 4.87
C LEU A 47 -6.35 -12.06 4.74
N ALA A 48 -6.13 -13.22 4.12
CA ALA A 48 -7.17 -14.25 3.99
C ALA A 48 -7.56 -14.88 5.34
N ILE A 49 -6.61 -15.03 6.27
CA ILE A 49 -6.84 -15.68 7.56
C ILE A 49 -7.25 -14.67 8.64
N LEU A 50 -6.88 -13.40 8.48
CA LEU A 50 -7.09 -12.35 9.48
C LEU A 50 -8.54 -12.25 9.99
N PRO A 51 -9.60 -12.29 9.15
CA PRO A 51 -10.97 -12.24 9.64
C PRO A 51 -11.33 -13.38 10.60
N ALA A 52 -10.85 -14.60 10.35
CA ALA A 52 -11.09 -15.73 11.22
C ALA A 52 -10.37 -15.60 12.57
N MET A 53 -9.16 -15.02 12.56
CA MET A 53 -8.43 -14.72 13.81
C MET A 53 -9.16 -13.67 14.65
N VAL A 54 -9.61 -12.58 14.03
CA VAL A 54 -10.38 -11.52 14.70
C VAL A 54 -11.72 -12.05 15.20
N GLN A 55 -12.42 -12.85 14.40
CA GLN A 55 -13.66 -13.52 14.79
C GLN A 55 -13.49 -14.33 16.08
N MET A 56 -12.44 -15.13 16.18
CA MET A 56 -12.18 -15.95 17.37
C MET A 56 -11.96 -15.08 18.60
N VAL A 57 -11.19 -13.98 18.47
CA VAL A 57 -10.97 -13.05 19.57
C VAL A 57 -12.29 -12.43 20.03
N ILE A 58 -13.15 -12.00 19.10
CA ILE A 58 -14.44 -11.39 19.43
C ILE A 58 -15.38 -12.38 20.11
N LEU A 59 -15.42 -13.63 19.65
CA LEU A 59 -16.21 -14.68 20.29
C LEU A 59 -15.80 -14.94 21.74
N LEU A 60 -14.51 -14.88 22.04
CA LEU A 60 -14.00 -15.07 23.41
C LEU A 60 -14.28 -13.87 24.33
N VAL A 61 -14.32 -12.67 23.74
CA VAL A 61 -14.58 -11.41 24.46
C VAL A 61 -16.07 -11.16 24.65
N ASN A 62 -16.90 -11.71 23.77
CA ASN A 62 -18.34 -11.44 23.75
C ASN A 62 -19.01 -11.85 25.09
N GLY A 63 -19.65 -10.88 25.74
CA GLY A 63 -20.28 -11.05 27.04
C GLY A 63 -19.35 -10.98 28.25
N ASN A 64 -18.03 -10.80 28.06
CA ASN A 64 -17.08 -10.70 29.17
C ASN A 64 -16.18 -9.46 29.06
N ILE A 65 -16.55 -8.40 29.79
CA ILE A 65 -15.80 -7.12 29.80
C ILE A 65 -14.35 -7.32 30.27
N GLY A 66 -14.12 -8.20 31.24
CA GLY A 66 -12.77 -8.48 31.75
C GLY A 66 -11.87 -9.13 30.70
N ALA A 67 -12.40 -10.07 29.91
CA ALA A 67 -11.68 -10.65 28.78
C ALA A 67 -11.36 -9.59 27.71
N GLY A 68 -12.29 -8.67 27.45
CA GLY A 68 -12.06 -7.54 26.53
C GLY A 68 -10.90 -6.66 26.92
N VAL A 69 -10.83 -6.28 28.18
CA VAL A 69 -9.72 -5.47 28.73
C VAL A 69 -8.41 -6.23 28.69
N ALA A 70 -8.40 -7.53 29.01
CA ALA A 70 -7.20 -8.37 28.97
C ALA A 70 -6.64 -8.49 27.55
N VAL A 71 -7.51 -8.72 26.55
CA VAL A 71 -7.14 -8.79 25.13
C VAL A 71 -6.60 -7.44 24.65
N ALA A 72 -7.26 -6.32 24.97
CA ALA A 72 -6.78 -4.99 24.61
C ALA A 72 -5.41 -4.70 25.24
N GLY A 73 -5.19 -5.10 26.50
CA GLY A 73 -3.89 -5.01 27.17
C GLY A 73 -2.81 -5.84 26.48
N ALA A 74 -3.12 -7.08 26.11
CA ALA A 74 -2.19 -7.96 25.40
C ALA A 74 -1.79 -7.37 24.03
N PHE A 75 -2.75 -6.86 23.26
CA PHE A 75 -2.45 -6.21 21.97
C PHE A 75 -1.64 -4.93 22.11
N SER A 76 -1.79 -4.18 23.19
CA SER A 76 -1.00 -2.97 23.45
C SER A 76 0.49 -3.25 23.65
N LEU A 77 0.84 -4.48 24.08
CA LEU A 77 2.22 -4.93 24.26
C LEU A 77 2.86 -5.38 22.95
N VAL A 78 2.07 -5.66 21.90
CA VAL A 78 2.56 -6.05 20.58
C VAL A 78 3.07 -4.81 19.85
N ARG A 79 4.36 -4.55 19.95
CA ARG A 79 5.01 -3.47 19.22
C ARG A 79 5.34 -3.93 17.80
N PHE A 80 4.61 -3.46 16.82
CA PHE A 80 4.96 -3.65 15.42
C PHE A 80 6.26 -2.90 15.09
N ARG A 81 7.34 -3.65 14.95
CA ARG A 81 8.68 -3.12 14.67
C ARG A 81 8.95 -3.02 13.15
N SER A 82 7.98 -3.36 12.33
CA SER A 82 8.09 -3.36 10.87
C SER A 82 7.70 -2.01 10.27
N VAL A 83 8.28 -1.73 9.11
CA VAL A 83 7.91 -0.58 8.28
C VAL A 83 6.39 -0.62 8.03
N PRO A 84 5.67 0.48 8.27
CA PRO A 84 4.24 0.53 7.97
C PRO A 84 4.03 0.17 6.51
N GLY A 85 3.03 -0.67 6.24
CA GLY A 85 2.64 -1.06 4.89
C GLY A 85 2.13 0.14 4.10
N THR A 86 1.86 -0.05 2.82
CA THR A 86 1.21 0.96 1.99
C THR A 86 -0.18 1.31 2.55
N ALA A 87 -0.68 2.52 2.28
CA ALA A 87 -2.01 2.96 2.72
C ALA A 87 -3.11 1.97 2.31
N ARG A 88 -2.96 1.32 1.15
CA ARG A 88 -3.89 0.27 0.67
C ARG A 88 -3.79 -1.02 1.48
N GLU A 89 -2.60 -1.44 1.88
CA GLU A 89 -2.43 -2.61 2.75
C GLU A 89 -3.09 -2.39 4.09
N ILE A 90 -2.93 -1.19 4.65
CA ILE A 90 -3.60 -0.80 5.89
C ILE A 90 -5.12 -0.83 5.71
N GLY A 91 -5.65 -0.24 4.63
CA GLY A 91 -7.08 -0.29 4.32
C GLY A 91 -7.63 -1.71 4.18
N ALA A 92 -6.88 -2.61 3.53
CA ALA A 92 -7.27 -4.02 3.39
C ALA A 92 -7.29 -4.75 4.75
N ILE A 93 -6.34 -4.46 5.63
CA ILE A 93 -6.31 -4.99 7.00
C ILE A 93 -7.55 -4.52 7.77
N PHE A 94 -7.90 -3.22 7.71
CA PHE A 94 -9.09 -2.70 8.36
C PHE A 94 -10.37 -3.35 7.85
N LEU A 95 -10.49 -3.57 6.54
CA LEU A 95 -11.61 -4.29 5.94
C LEU A 95 -11.71 -5.72 6.49
N ALA A 96 -10.59 -6.45 6.52
CA ALA A 96 -10.54 -7.81 7.05
C ALA A 96 -10.90 -7.88 8.54
N MET A 97 -10.44 -6.90 9.34
CA MET A 97 -10.80 -6.79 10.74
C MET A 97 -12.30 -6.51 10.93
N ALA A 98 -12.89 -5.61 10.14
CA ALA A 98 -14.31 -5.30 10.21
C ALA A 98 -15.18 -6.53 9.87
N ILE A 99 -14.78 -7.31 8.88
CA ILE A 99 -15.43 -8.60 8.54
C ILE A 99 -15.35 -9.57 9.72
N GLY A 100 -14.16 -9.75 10.30
CA GLY A 100 -13.96 -10.63 11.45
C GLY A 100 -14.76 -10.22 12.68
N LEU A 101 -14.88 -8.92 12.94
CA LEU A 101 -15.68 -8.37 14.01
C LEU A 101 -17.17 -8.66 13.81
N ALA A 102 -17.70 -8.42 12.62
CA ALA A 102 -19.09 -8.66 12.29
C ALA A 102 -19.45 -10.15 12.34
N THR A 103 -18.60 -11.02 11.79
CA THR A 103 -18.80 -12.48 11.84
C THR A 103 -18.64 -13.03 13.26
N GLY A 104 -17.76 -12.45 14.09
CA GLY A 104 -17.58 -12.79 15.49
C GLY A 104 -18.80 -12.44 16.36
N MET A 105 -19.54 -11.40 16.00
CA MET A 105 -20.82 -11.06 16.62
C MET A 105 -22.02 -11.83 16.01
N GLY A 106 -21.79 -12.70 15.03
CA GLY A 106 -22.83 -13.48 14.38
C GLY A 106 -23.58 -12.78 13.25
N TYR A 107 -23.17 -11.56 12.86
CA TYR A 107 -23.79 -10.79 11.79
C TYR A 107 -23.18 -11.12 10.41
N VAL A 108 -23.24 -12.39 10.01
CA VAL A 108 -22.63 -12.87 8.76
C VAL A 108 -23.22 -12.18 7.52
N ALA A 109 -24.55 -11.98 7.47
CA ALA A 109 -25.20 -11.31 6.36
C ALA A 109 -24.75 -9.84 6.23
N LEU A 110 -24.61 -9.13 7.36
CA LEU A 110 -24.12 -7.77 7.39
C LEU A 110 -22.68 -7.69 6.90
N ALA A 111 -21.81 -8.62 7.34
CA ALA A 111 -20.43 -8.71 6.89
C ALA A 111 -20.33 -8.93 5.37
N ALA A 112 -21.18 -9.80 4.81
CA ALA A 112 -21.21 -10.05 3.37
C ALA A 112 -21.66 -8.83 2.57
N ILE A 113 -22.73 -8.16 3.00
CA ILE A 113 -23.22 -6.93 2.34
C ILE A 113 -22.15 -5.82 2.40
N PHE A 114 -21.55 -5.61 3.57
CA PHE A 114 -20.49 -4.61 3.75
C PHE A 114 -19.29 -4.90 2.85
N PHE A 115 -18.85 -6.17 2.80
CA PHE A 115 -17.78 -6.61 1.90
C PHE A 115 -18.09 -6.28 0.44
N VAL A 116 -19.31 -6.62 -0.05
CA VAL A 116 -19.69 -6.37 -1.45
C VAL A 116 -19.64 -4.88 -1.77
N ILE A 117 -20.18 -4.02 -0.88
CA ILE A 117 -20.15 -2.56 -1.08
C ILE A 117 -18.72 -2.04 -1.16
N VAL A 118 -17.88 -2.41 -0.20
CA VAL A 118 -16.48 -1.92 -0.16
C VAL A 118 -15.66 -2.49 -1.30
N ALA A 119 -15.83 -3.78 -1.63
CA ALA A 119 -15.13 -4.41 -2.75
C ALA A 119 -15.54 -3.76 -4.09
N ALA A 120 -16.83 -3.49 -4.30
CA ALA A 120 -17.31 -2.78 -5.49
C ALA A 120 -16.71 -1.38 -5.59
N ALA A 121 -16.67 -0.62 -4.49
CA ALA A 121 -16.06 0.71 -4.45
C ALA A 121 -14.55 0.65 -4.74
N LEU A 122 -13.81 -0.29 -4.13
CA LEU A 122 -12.37 -0.48 -4.39
C LEU A 122 -12.09 -0.83 -5.85
N LEU A 123 -12.87 -1.76 -6.42
CA LEU A 123 -12.73 -2.15 -7.81
C LEU A 123 -13.07 -1.01 -8.77
N ALA A 124 -14.12 -0.25 -8.50
CA ALA A 124 -14.51 0.91 -9.30
C ALA A 124 -13.43 1.99 -9.29
N LEU A 125 -12.92 2.38 -8.12
CA LEU A 125 -11.86 3.37 -7.99
C LEU A 125 -10.55 2.90 -8.66
N THR A 126 -10.22 1.62 -8.54
CA THR A 126 -9.05 1.04 -9.20
C THR A 126 -9.23 0.96 -10.72
N ALA A 127 -10.44 0.66 -11.21
CA ALA A 127 -10.75 0.63 -12.64
C ALA A 127 -10.69 2.03 -13.28
N MET A 128 -11.12 3.05 -12.53
CA MET A 128 -11.03 4.46 -12.95
C MET A 128 -9.61 5.01 -12.87
N SER A 129 -8.61 4.22 -12.46
CA SER A 129 -7.23 4.67 -12.24
C SER A 129 -7.17 5.94 -11.36
N PHE A 130 -8.08 6.03 -10.37
CA PHE A 130 -8.15 7.17 -9.48
C PHE A 130 -6.88 7.29 -8.64
N GLY A 131 -6.17 8.41 -8.83
CA GLY A 131 -4.89 8.65 -8.15
C GLY A 131 -3.68 7.96 -8.79
N ASP A 132 -3.82 7.27 -9.93
CA ASP A 132 -2.67 6.75 -10.67
C ASP A 132 -1.90 7.92 -11.28
N ARG A 133 -0.61 8.00 -10.95
CA ARG A 133 0.31 8.94 -11.58
C ARG A 133 0.56 8.55 -13.03
N SER A 134 0.86 9.53 -13.86
CA SER A 134 1.14 9.31 -15.27
C SER A 134 2.26 8.26 -15.44
N PRO A 135 2.11 7.28 -16.36
CA PRO A 135 3.18 6.32 -16.64
C PRO A 135 4.45 6.99 -17.20
N ARG A 136 4.41 8.29 -17.47
CA ARG A 136 5.52 9.13 -17.94
C ARG A 136 6.31 9.77 -16.80
N GLU A 137 5.79 9.76 -15.57
CA GLU A 137 6.48 10.30 -14.41
C GLU A 137 7.65 9.40 -14.00
N ARG A 138 8.78 10.04 -13.72
CA ARG A 138 10.03 9.38 -13.31
C ARG A 138 10.70 10.18 -12.21
N LEU A 139 11.35 9.45 -11.32
CA LEU A 139 12.30 9.98 -10.38
C LEU A 139 13.70 9.86 -11.00
N LEU A 140 14.33 10.99 -11.25
CA LEU A 140 15.66 11.08 -11.83
C LEU A 140 16.64 11.56 -10.77
N LYS A 141 17.65 10.76 -10.48
CA LYS A 141 18.77 11.16 -9.62
C LYS A 141 20.00 11.31 -10.48
N ILE A 142 20.64 12.46 -10.39
CA ILE A 142 21.86 12.80 -11.12
C ILE A 142 22.94 13.12 -10.10
N THR A 143 24.06 12.41 -10.16
CA THR A 143 25.24 12.76 -9.38
C THR A 143 26.08 13.72 -10.21
N ILE A 144 26.53 14.82 -9.62
CA ILE A 144 27.38 15.83 -10.23
C ILE A 144 28.59 16.13 -9.35
N PRO A 145 29.73 16.56 -9.94
CA PRO A 145 30.88 17.01 -9.15
C PRO A 145 30.62 18.40 -8.55
N GLU A 146 31.34 18.74 -7.49
CA GLU A 146 31.18 19.99 -6.75
C GLU A 146 31.43 21.26 -7.61
N ASN A 147 32.30 21.17 -8.60
CA ASN A 147 32.63 22.25 -9.50
C ASN A 147 31.59 22.53 -10.59
N LEU A 148 30.57 21.71 -10.71
CA LEU A 148 29.46 21.90 -11.67
C LEU A 148 28.29 22.60 -10.97
N ASP A 149 27.97 23.81 -11.44
CA ASP A 149 26.75 24.46 -10.99
C ASP A 149 25.53 23.68 -11.50
N TYR A 150 24.62 23.35 -10.58
CA TYR A 150 23.41 22.58 -10.91
C TYR A 150 22.27 23.47 -11.39
N ASP A 151 22.34 24.77 -11.17
CA ASP A 151 21.27 25.70 -11.54
C ASP A 151 21.29 25.93 -13.06
N GLY A 152 20.25 25.49 -13.74
CA GLY A 152 20.10 25.62 -15.19
C GLY A 152 20.97 24.69 -16.05
N SER A 153 21.90 23.93 -15.46
CA SER A 153 22.85 23.09 -16.22
C SER A 153 22.19 22.01 -17.07
N PHE A 154 20.98 21.57 -16.76
CA PHE A 154 20.28 20.51 -17.45
C PHE A 154 19.00 20.98 -18.17
N ASP A 155 18.68 22.27 -18.13
CA ASP A 155 17.42 22.84 -18.60
C ASP A 155 17.16 22.60 -20.08
N ASP A 156 18.18 22.71 -20.92
CA ASP A 156 18.09 22.43 -22.35
C ASP A 156 17.75 20.96 -22.65
N ILE A 157 18.36 20.04 -21.90
CA ILE A 157 18.08 18.62 -22.00
C ILE A 157 16.65 18.34 -21.51
N PHE A 158 16.26 18.94 -20.39
CA PHE A 158 14.89 18.77 -19.89
C PHE A 158 13.83 19.32 -20.84
N ARG A 159 14.05 20.50 -21.45
CA ARG A 159 13.14 21.05 -22.48
C ARG A 159 12.96 20.12 -23.66
N GLN A 160 14.01 19.41 -24.05
CA GLN A 160 13.95 18.49 -25.19
C GLN A 160 13.17 17.21 -24.87
N TYR A 161 13.40 16.56 -23.71
CA TYR A 161 12.91 15.21 -23.42
C TYR A 161 11.77 15.18 -22.39
N THR A 162 11.54 16.23 -21.62
CA THR A 162 10.51 16.26 -20.57
C THR A 162 9.43 17.29 -20.86
N SER A 163 8.22 17.05 -20.38
CA SER A 163 7.11 18.00 -20.38
C SER A 163 7.15 18.90 -19.14
N SER A 164 7.62 18.36 -18.01
CA SER A 164 7.82 19.08 -16.77
C SER A 164 8.99 18.48 -16.00
N HIS A 165 9.68 19.31 -15.25
CA HIS A 165 10.73 18.88 -14.32
C HIS A 165 10.70 19.78 -13.08
N THR A 166 10.96 19.20 -11.93
CA THR A 166 11.03 19.90 -10.64
C THR A 166 12.18 19.32 -9.83
N LEU A 167 13.07 20.17 -9.36
CA LEU A 167 14.13 19.78 -8.42
C LEU A 167 13.50 19.58 -7.03
N GLU A 168 13.53 18.36 -6.54
CA GLU A 168 12.89 17.98 -5.29
C GLU A 168 13.86 18.00 -4.09
N ARG A 169 15.11 17.59 -4.37
CA ARG A 169 16.14 17.49 -3.33
C ARG A 169 17.53 17.66 -3.92
N VAL A 170 18.37 18.34 -3.17
CA VAL A 170 19.82 18.38 -3.35
C VAL A 170 20.47 17.78 -2.11
N LYS A 171 21.34 16.80 -2.29
CA LYS A 171 22.07 16.13 -1.21
C LYS A 171 23.55 16.09 -1.54
N THR A 172 24.39 16.47 -0.59
CA THR A 172 25.83 16.27 -0.68
C THR A 172 26.18 14.82 -0.36
N THR A 173 27.08 14.24 -1.13
CA THR A 173 27.57 12.88 -0.97
C THR A 173 29.08 12.83 -1.04
N ASN A 174 29.68 11.70 -0.69
CA ASN A 174 31.11 11.48 -0.76
C ASN A 174 31.92 12.58 -0.05
N MET A 175 31.60 12.83 1.24
CA MET A 175 32.24 13.86 2.08
C MET A 175 32.18 15.29 1.51
N GLY A 176 31.15 15.58 0.71
CA GLY A 176 30.91 16.92 0.15
C GLY A 176 31.44 17.14 -1.26
N THR A 177 32.23 16.21 -1.82
CA THR A 177 32.83 16.35 -3.16
C THR A 177 31.86 16.11 -4.32
N LEU A 178 30.67 15.57 -4.04
CA LEU A 178 29.63 15.28 -5.02
C LEU A 178 28.27 15.77 -4.54
N TYR A 179 27.43 16.21 -5.46
CA TYR A 179 26.02 16.49 -5.22
C TYR A 179 25.17 15.42 -5.89
N GLU A 180 24.15 14.93 -5.19
CA GLU A 180 23.07 14.12 -5.73
C GLU A 180 21.83 15.01 -5.87
N LEU A 181 21.42 15.25 -7.12
CA LEU A 181 20.22 16.01 -7.47
C LEU A 181 19.07 15.04 -7.71
N GLN A 182 17.97 15.24 -7.08
CA GLN A 182 16.76 14.45 -7.26
C GLN A 182 15.70 15.30 -7.95
N TYR A 183 15.37 14.93 -9.19
CA TYR A 183 14.32 15.58 -9.97
C TYR A 183 13.12 14.68 -10.09
N HIS A 184 11.94 15.27 -9.96
CA HIS A 184 10.70 14.70 -10.43
C HIS A 184 10.46 15.16 -11.85
N ILE A 185 10.43 14.24 -12.82
CA ILE A 185 10.30 14.57 -14.25
C ILE A 185 9.11 13.86 -14.88
N THR A 186 8.44 14.53 -15.81
CA THR A 186 7.44 13.90 -16.68
C THR A 186 8.01 13.84 -18.09
N LEU A 187 8.31 12.64 -18.57
CA LEU A 187 8.84 12.43 -19.92
C LEU A 187 7.77 12.72 -20.98
N LYS A 188 8.17 13.21 -22.14
CA LYS A 188 7.30 13.33 -23.33
C LYS A 188 6.87 11.96 -23.85
N GLU A 189 7.75 10.96 -23.73
CA GLU A 189 7.53 9.57 -24.13
C GLU A 189 7.36 8.66 -22.91
N THR A 190 6.70 7.53 -23.09
CA THR A 190 6.48 6.55 -21.99
C THR A 190 7.75 5.78 -21.63
N GLN A 191 8.65 5.61 -22.59
CA GLN A 191 9.96 4.97 -22.38
C GLN A 191 11.03 6.04 -22.14
N VAL A 192 12.07 5.67 -21.39
CA VAL A 192 13.24 6.53 -21.17
C VAL A 192 14.14 6.40 -22.40
N PRO A 193 14.29 7.46 -23.24
CA PRO A 193 15.19 7.37 -24.40
C PRO A 193 16.63 7.22 -23.94
N LYS A 194 17.40 6.34 -24.58
CA LYS A 194 18.84 6.20 -24.29
C LYS A 194 19.58 7.52 -24.51
N ALA A 195 19.23 8.24 -25.58
CA ALA A 195 19.80 9.54 -25.91
C ALA A 195 19.64 10.59 -24.77
N PHE A 196 18.54 10.52 -24.03
CA PHE A 196 18.32 11.38 -22.85
C PHE A 196 19.36 11.10 -21.75
N LEU A 197 19.59 9.83 -21.43
CA LEU A 197 20.57 9.45 -20.42
C LEU A 197 22.00 9.75 -20.89
N ASP A 198 22.29 9.54 -22.16
CA ASP A 198 23.60 9.82 -22.73
C ASP A 198 23.88 11.34 -22.72
N ALA A 199 22.91 12.19 -23.04
CA ALA A 199 23.05 13.64 -22.98
C ALA A 199 23.33 14.12 -21.53
N LEU A 200 22.63 13.55 -20.55
CA LEU A 200 22.88 13.84 -19.14
C LEU A 200 24.28 13.37 -18.70
N ARG A 201 24.73 12.19 -19.16
CA ARG A 201 26.06 11.63 -18.85
C ARG A 201 27.21 12.49 -19.42
N CYS A 202 27.04 13.03 -20.60
CA CYS A 202 28.04 13.94 -21.18
C CYS A 202 28.24 15.20 -20.32
N ARG A 203 27.18 15.64 -19.62
CA ARG A 203 27.22 16.89 -18.84
C ARG A 203 27.58 16.69 -17.37
N ASN A 204 27.22 15.57 -16.77
CA ASN A 204 27.51 15.31 -15.37
C ASN A 204 28.90 14.71 -15.10
N GLY A 205 29.80 14.70 -16.08
CA GLY A 205 31.13 14.10 -15.95
C GLY A 205 31.12 12.58 -15.91
N ASN A 206 30.15 11.95 -16.55
CA ASN A 206 29.98 10.48 -16.61
C ASN A 206 29.78 9.82 -15.24
N LEU A 207 29.27 10.58 -14.26
CA LEU A 207 28.92 10.07 -12.93
C LEU A 207 27.59 9.33 -12.96
N ASN A 208 27.18 8.81 -11.82
CA ASN A 208 26.03 7.95 -11.69
C ASN A 208 24.71 8.68 -11.98
N ILE A 209 23.83 8.05 -12.77
CA ILE A 209 22.47 8.52 -13.05
C ILE A 209 21.52 7.36 -12.78
N LEU A 210 20.48 7.61 -12.01
CA LEU A 210 19.39 6.68 -11.74
C LEU A 210 18.07 7.29 -12.22
N CYS A 211 17.46 6.67 -13.21
CA CYS A 211 16.11 7.03 -13.66
C CYS A 211 15.16 5.87 -13.33
N SER A 212 14.32 6.03 -12.33
CA SER A 212 13.38 5.02 -11.85
C SER A 212 11.94 5.46 -12.03
N ARG A 213 11.01 4.50 -12.14
CA ARG A 213 9.63 4.79 -11.84
C ARG A 213 9.55 5.05 -10.34
N GLU A 214 8.90 6.12 -9.94
CA GLU A 214 8.61 6.33 -8.54
C GLU A 214 7.76 5.16 -8.06
N MET A 215 8.39 4.21 -7.36
CA MET A 215 7.60 3.31 -6.55
C MET A 215 7.02 4.15 -5.42
N GLN A 216 5.70 4.17 -5.28
CA GLN A 216 5.03 4.69 -4.11
C GLN A 216 5.65 4.05 -2.85
N LYS A 217 6.67 4.68 -2.29
CA LYS A 217 6.92 4.58 -0.86
C LYS A 217 5.96 5.58 -0.22
N GLU A 218 4.70 5.21 -0.12
CA GLU A 218 3.82 5.79 0.88
C GLU A 218 4.34 5.35 2.24
N THR A 219 5.37 6.01 2.72
CA THR A 219 5.70 6.04 4.14
C THR A 219 4.74 7.04 4.76
N LEU A 220 3.76 6.53 5.48
CA LEU A 220 3.01 7.27 6.47
C LEU A 220 3.93 7.73 7.61
#